data_54c0358f6e32622c803b6bb494fb63ea
#
_entry.id   54c0358f6e32622c803b6bb494fb63ea
#
_cell.length_a   1.000
_cell.length_b   1.000
_cell.length_c   1.000
_cell.angle_alpha   90.00
_cell.angle_beta   90.00
_cell.angle_gamma   90.00
#
_symmetry.space_group_name_H-M   'P 1'
#
loop_
_entity.id
_entity.type
_entity.pdbx_description
1 polymer ?
#
loop_
_entity_poly.entity_id
_entity_poly.type
_entity_poly.pdbx_seq_one_letter_code
_entity_poly.pdbx_strand_id
1 'polypeptide(L)'
;MAIFVVGDPHLSLGGDKPMDVFEGWEGYLPKLEANWRTLISPQDTVILAGDTSWAMKLEDTKTDFAFIQNLPGQKWLLKGNHDYWWTTARKMERYLTENGFDTMHILHNNACMVGDYALCGTRGWPFDDTNAQDAKIMAREAGRLRMSLQAGGSAQKIAFLHYPPVYPGGCAQPLVDILHECGVQQCYYGHLHGKSIRGAIQREVDGIRYKLVSADGLHFCPYKICD
;
A
#
# COMPACT_ATOMS: atom_id res chain seq x y z
N MET A 1 -8.87 -6.46 -17.34
CA MET A 1 -8.03 -6.74 -16.15
C MET A 1 -7.88 -5.43 -15.40
N ALA A 2 -8.69 -5.27 -14.38
CA ALA A 2 -8.77 -4.01 -13.63
C ALA A 2 -7.69 -3.93 -12.54
N ILE A 3 -7.39 -2.69 -12.12
CA ILE A 3 -6.44 -2.38 -11.05
C ILE A 3 -7.21 -1.81 -9.88
N PHE A 4 -7.01 -2.40 -8.70
CA PHE A 4 -7.59 -1.97 -7.44
C PHE A 4 -6.50 -1.63 -6.42
N VAL A 5 -6.89 -0.87 -5.40
CA VAL A 5 -6.04 -0.57 -4.26
C VAL A 5 -6.85 -0.50 -2.95
N VAL A 6 -6.26 -0.98 -1.88
CA VAL A 6 -6.70 -0.75 -0.51
C VAL A 6 -5.48 -0.75 0.40
N GLY A 7 -5.38 0.18 1.32
CA GLY A 7 -4.34 0.21 2.35
C GLY A 7 -4.90 -0.18 3.71
N ASP A 8 -3.99 -0.49 4.62
CA ASP A 8 -4.29 -0.54 6.05
C ASP A 8 -5.41 -1.52 6.45
N PRO A 9 -5.45 -2.74 5.92
CA PRO A 9 -6.44 -3.72 6.37
C PRO A 9 -6.21 -4.18 7.81
N HIS A 10 -5.02 -3.97 8.37
CA HIS A 10 -4.68 -4.23 9.77
C HIS A 10 -5.16 -5.60 10.27
N LEU A 11 -4.90 -6.65 9.49
CA LEU A 11 -5.31 -8.00 9.84
C LEU A 11 -4.63 -8.48 11.12
N SER A 12 -5.38 -9.21 11.94
CA SER A 12 -4.89 -9.82 13.20
C SER A 12 -5.59 -11.15 13.48
N LEU A 13 -5.81 -11.96 12.44
CA LEU A 13 -6.53 -13.22 12.53
C LEU A 13 -5.75 -14.30 13.31
N GLY A 14 -4.43 -14.20 13.29
CA GLY A 14 -3.53 -15.06 14.05
C GLY A 14 -3.05 -14.45 15.38
N GLY A 15 -3.53 -13.25 15.73
CA GLY A 15 -3.08 -12.47 16.88
C GLY A 15 -4.21 -12.03 17.80
N ASP A 16 -3.88 -11.17 18.76
CA ASP A 16 -4.77 -10.65 19.80
C ASP A 16 -4.96 -9.12 19.73
N LYS A 17 -4.79 -8.52 18.54
CA LYS A 17 -5.00 -7.08 18.29
C LYS A 17 -6.28 -6.83 17.52
N PRO A 18 -7.48 -6.92 18.14
CA PRO A 18 -8.74 -6.71 17.45
C PRO A 18 -8.87 -5.24 17.02
N MET A 19 -9.18 -5.03 15.75
CA MET A 19 -9.48 -3.69 15.24
C MET A 19 -10.92 -3.25 15.54
N ASP A 20 -11.81 -4.18 15.86
CA ASP A 20 -13.22 -3.91 16.19
C ASP A 20 -13.43 -3.00 17.42
N VAL A 21 -12.39 -2.76 18.19
CA VAL A 21 -12.40 -1.82 19.34
C VAL A 21 -12.36 -0.34 18.92
N PHE A 22 -12.03 -0.07 17.67
CA PHE A 22 -11.97 1.29 17.11
C PHE A 22 -13.29 1.66 16.45
N GLU A 23 -13.72 2.90 16.67
CA GLU A 23 -14.93 3.45 16.05
C GLU A 23 -14.90 3.29 14.52
N GLY A 24 -15.94 2.67 13.97
CA GLY A 24 -16.10 2.43 12.54
C GLY A 24 -15.44 1.17 12.00
N TRP A 25 -14.78 0.39 12.87
CA TRP A 25 -14.15 -0.89 12.49
C TRP A 25 -14.98 -2.13 12.86
N GLU A 26 -16.15 -1.94 13.46
CA GLU A 26 -17.01 -3.05 13.86
C GLU A 26 -17.41 -3.92 12.67
N GLY A 27 -17.08 -5.20 12.75
CA GLY A 27 -17.34 -6.17 11.69
C GLY A 27 -16.67 -5.82 10.36
N TYR A 28 -15.50 -5.18 10.38
CA TYR A 28 -14.78 -4.71 9.18
C TYR A 28 -14.36 -5.85 8.27
N LEU A 29 -13.93 -6.98 8.84
CA LEU A 29 -13.39 -8.10 8.08
C LEU A 29 -14.42 -8.74 7.13
N PRO A 30 -15.65 -9.12 7.58
CA PRO A 30 -16.71 -9.55 6.68
C PRO A 30 -17.08 -8.48 5.63
N LYS A 31 -17.05 -7.20 5.97
CA LYS A 31 -17.31 -6.12 4.99
C LYS A 31 -16.24 -6.06 3.91
N LEU A 32 -14.97 -6.12 4.31
CA LEU A 32 -13.84 -6.13 3.38
C LEU A 32 -13.92 -7.35 2.45
N GLU A 33 -14.16 -8.54 3.00
CA GLU A 33 -14.28 -9.77 2.21
C GLU A 33 -15.43 -9.70 1.21
N ALA A 34 -16.62 -9.32 1.66
CA ALA A 34 -17.80 -9.23 0.81
C ALA A 34 -17.62 -8.22 -0.34
N ASN A 35 -17.12 -7.03 -0.04
CA ASN A 35 -16.83 -6.00 -1.04
C ASN A 35 -15.76 -6.47 -2.03
N TRP A 36 -14.68 -7.09 -1.53
CA TRP A 36 -13.61 -7.62 -2.36
C TRP A 36 -14.11 -8.66 -3.35
N ARG A 37 -14.85 -9.69 -2.87
CA ARG A 37 -15.41 -10.76 -3.72
C ARG A 37 -16.44 -10.26 -4.72
N THR A 38 -17.13 -9.16 -4.42
CA THR A 38 -18.12 -8.55 -5.32
C THR A 38 -17.45 -7.81 -6.48
N LEU A 39 -16.30 -7.16 -6.22
CA LEU A 39 -15.68 -6.22 -7.17
C LEU A 39 -14.54 -6.84 -7.97
N ILE A 40 -13.81 -7.78 -7.40
CA ILE A 40 -12.51 -8.22 -7.91
C ILE A 40 -12.64 -9.63 -8.49
N SER A 41 -12.14 -9.78 -9.71
CA SER A 41 -12.04 -11.05 -10.43
C SER A 41 -10.65 -11.67 -10.27
N PRO A 42 -10.48 -12.99 -10.51
CA PRO A 42 -9.17 -13.66 -10.37
C PRO A 42 -8.05 -13.05 -11.23
N GLN A 43 -8.40 -12.38 -12.34
CA GLN A 43 -7.45 -11.77 -13.29
C GLN A 43 -7.05 -10.35 -12.90
N ASP A 44 -7.75 -9.73 -11.95
CA ASP A 44 -7.49 -8.36 -11.55
C ASP A 44 -6.27 -8.25 -10.63
N THR A 45 -5.70 -7.06 -10.56
CA THR A 45 -4.55 -6.76 -9.70
C THR A 45 -4.96 -5.83 -8.57
N VAL A 46 -4.52 -6.15 -7.35
CA VAL A 46 -4.80 -5.37 -6.15
C VAL A 46 -3.50 -4.97 -5.46
N ILE A 47 -3.33 -3.68 -5.20
CA ILE A 47 -2.24 -3.17 -4.36
C ILE A 47 -2.73 -3.08 -2.92
N LEU A 48 -2.01 -3.74 -2.01
CA LEU A 48 -2.14 -3.55 -0.56
C LEU A 48 -1.14 -2.47 -0.12
N ALA A 49 -1.63 -1.26 0.13
CA ALA A 49 -0.80 -0.07 0.31
C ALA A 49 -0.21 0.07 1.73
N GLY A 50 0.24 -1.03 2.31
CA GLY A 50 0.89 -1.09 3.62
C GLY A 50 -0.07 -1.41 4.77
N ASP A 51 0.52 -1.63 5.94
CA ASP A 51 -0.13 -2.01 7.19
C ASP A 51 -1.11 -3.19 7.01
N THR A 52 -0.58 -4.23 6.37
CA THR A 52 -1.36 -5.41 5.99
C THR A 52 -1.70 -6.28 7.20
N SER A 53 -0.75 -6.51 8.10
CA SER A 53 -0.91 -7.41 9.25
C SER A 53 -0.20 -6.86 10.49
N TRP A 54 -0.81 -7.05 11.65
CA TRP A 54 -0.22 -6.76 12.96
C TRP A 54 0.83 -7.78 13.42
N ALA A 55 1.12 -8.80 12.64
CA ALA A 55 2.11 -9.81 12.98
C ALA A 55 3.49 -9.17 13.28
N MET A 56 4.18 -9.69 14.29
CA MET A 56 5.50 -9.20 14.66
C MET A 56 6.63 -9.86 13.87
N LYS A 57 6.40 -11.09 13.37
CA LYS A 57 7.34 -11.86 12.57
C LYS A 57 6.67 -12.40 11.32
N LEU A 58 7.45 -12.73 10.31
CA LEU A 58 6.94 -13.22 9.04
C LEU A 58 6.13 -14.52 9.21
N GLU A 59 6.57 -15.40 10.07
CA GLU A 59 5.91 -16.68 10.34
C GLU A 59 4.54 -16.50 10.98
N ASP A 60 4.34 -15.43 11.75
CA ASP A 60 3.08 -15.10 12.44
C ASP A 60 2.00 -14.58 11.48
N THR A 61 2.39 -14.18 10.24
CA THR A 61 1.44 -13.68 9.22
C THR A 61 0.58 -14.78 8.61
N LYS A 62 0.84 -16.07 8.88
CA LYS A 62 0.28 -17.20 8.12
C LYS A 62 -1.24 -17.17 8.00
N THR A 63 -1.95 -16.88 9.08
CA THR A 63 -3.42 -16.83 9.09
C THR A 63 -3.94 -15.64 8.29
N ASP A 64 -3.33 -14.47 8.46
CA ASP A 64 -3.68 -13.25 7.72
C ASP A 64 -3.43 -13.42 6.22
N PHE A 65 -2.27 -13.99 5.87
CA PHE A 65 -1.92 -14.24 4.47
C PHE A 65 -2.77 -15.33 3.82
N ALA A 66 -3.18 -16.36 4.57
CA ALA A 66 -4.12 -17.35 4.08
C ALA A 66 -5.49 -16.71 3.77
N PHE A 67 -5.95 -15.76 4.60
CA PHE A 67 -7.15 -14.99 4.31
C PHE A 67 -7.00 -14.21 3.00
N ILE A 68 -5.91 -13.45 2.83
CA ILE A 68 -5.64 -12.67 1.61
C ILE A 68 -5.50 -13.59 0.39
N GLN A 69 -4.82 -14.73 0.52
CA GLN A 69 -4.65 -15.70 -0.56
C GLN A 69 -6.00 -16.21 -1.08
N ASN A 70 -6.96 -16.41 -0.21
CA ASN A 70 -8.31 -16.88 -0.56
C ASN A 70 -9.19 -15.82 -1.22
N LEU A 71 -8.78 -14.56 -1.23
CA LEU A 71 -9.46 -13.50 -1.96
C LEU A 71 -9.05 -13.50 -3.44
N PRO A 72 -9.97 -13.21 -4.39
CA PRO A 72 -9.64 -13.18 -5.81
C PRO A 72 -8.64 -12.07 -6.18
N GLY A 73 -7.96 -12.24 -7.31
CA GLY A 73 -7.01 -11.29 -7.89
C GLY A 73 -5.55 -11.55 -7.50
N GLN A 74 -4.62 -10.88 -8.17
CA GLN A 74 -3.18 -10.86 -7.87
C GLN A 74 -2.90 -9.74 -6.85
N LYS A 75 -2.37 -10.07 -5.69
CA LYS A 75 -2.16 -9.12 -4.59
C LYS A 75 -0.69 -8.73 -4.49
N TRP A 76 -0.41 -7.43 -4.54
CA TRP A 76 0.93 -6.86 -4.39
C TRP A 76 1.03 -6.10 -3.08
N LEU A 77 1.90 -6.57 -2.19
CA LEU A 77 2.07 -6.02 -0.85
C LEU A 77 3.14 -4.94 -0.84
N LEU A 78 2.76 -3.75 -0.40
CA LEU A 78 3.66 -2.66 -0.06
C LEU A 78 3.89 -2.65 1.46
N LYS A 79 5.05 -2.18 1.90
CA LYS A 79 5.34 -2.05 3.33
C LYS A 79 4.63 -0.84 3.95
N GLY A 80 3.96 -1.05 5.09
CA GLY A 80 3.53 0.01 6.01
C GLY A 80 4.45 0.19 7.22
N ASN A 81 4.05 1.01 8.18
CA ASN A 81 4.85 1.23 9.39
C ASN A 81 4.58 0.18 10.47
N HIS A 82 3.42 -0.45 10.46
CA HIS A 82 3.06 -1.54 11.36
C HIS A 82 3.34 -2.93 10.80
N ASP A 83 3.85 -3.06 9.57
CA ASP A 83 4.31 -4.34 9.03
C ASP A 83 5.67 -4.72 9.64
N TYR A 84 5.69 -5.02 10.95
CA TYR A 84 6.91 -5.39 11.70
C TYR A 84 7.50 -6.71 11.20
N TRP A 85 6.68 -7.60 10.65
CA TRP A 85 7.04 -8.86 10.00
C TRP A 85 7.88 -8.68 8.73
N TRP A 86 7.90 -7.47 8.15
CA TRP A 86 8.58 -7.19 6.89
C TRP A 86 10.09 -7.40 7.01
N THR A 87 10.64 -8.23 6.13
CA THR A 87 12.06 -8.54 6.08
C THR A 87 12.62 -8.32 4.66
N THR A 88 13.63 -9.07 4.23
CA THR A 88 14.15 -8.94 2.86
C THR A 88 13.17 -9.53 1.85
N ALA A 89 13.07 -8.93 0.66
CA ALA A 89 12.19 -9.41 -0.40
C ALA A 89 12.38 -10.91 -0.66
N ARG A 90 13.63 -11.36 -0.79
CA ARG A 90 13.97 -12.78 -1.01
C ARG A 90 13.42 -13.73 0.08
N LYS A 91 13.44 -13.31 1.35
CA LYS A 91 12.88 -14.14 2.44
C LYS A 91 11.37 -14.19 2.36
N MET A 92 10.74 -13.04 2.08
CA MET A 92 9.28 -12.97 1.94
C MET A 92 8.80 -13.77 0.72
N GLU A 93 9.40 -13.62 -0.44
CA GLU A 93 9.08 -14.38 -1.65
C GLU A 93 9.20 -15.89 -1.43
N ARG A 94 10.29 -16.32 -0.78
CA ARG A 94 10.44 -17.73 -0.39
C ARG A 94 9.32 -18.20 0.54
N TYR A 95 9.00 -17.42 1.56
CA TYR A 95 7.94 -17.73 2.50
C TYR A 95 6.57 -17.85 1.81
N LEU A 96 6.25 -16.94 0.88
CA LEU A 96 5.03 -16.99 0.09
C LEU A 96 4.96 -18.31 -0.71
N THR A 97 6.04 -18.67 -1.40
CA THR A 97 6.13 -19.91 -2.19
C THR A 97 5.99 -21.15 -1.31
N GLU A 98 6.72 -21.22 -0.18
CA GLU A 98 6.71 -22.39 0.73
C GLU A 98 5.34 -22.62 1.38
N ASN A 99 4.50 -21.58 1.49
CA ASN A 99 3.15 -21.66 2.06
C ASN A 99 2.03 -21.71 1.01
N GLY A 100 2.35 -21.74 -0.29
CA GLY A 100 1.35 -21.77 -1.36
C GLY A 100 0.56 -20.48 -1.52
N PHE A 101 1.16 -19.34 -1.21
CA PHE A 101 0.54 -18.01 -1.38
C PHE A 101 0.84 -17.48 -2.79
N ASP A 102 0.39 -18.21 -3.80
CA ASP A 102 0.78 -18.03 -5.20
C ASP A 102 0.24 -16.75 -5.86
N THR A 103 -0.78 -16.14 -5.28
CA THR A 103 -1.37 -14.89 -5.79
C THR A 103 -0.85 -13.65 -5.04
N MET A 104 0.15 -13.83 -4.17
CA MET A 104 0.72 -12.75 -3.38
C MET A 104 2.15 -12.44 -3.83
N HIS A 105 2.46 -11.16 -3.98
CA HIS A 105 3.74 -10.66 -4.49
C HIS A 105 4.22 -9.49 -3.64
N ILE A 106 5.52 -9.19 -3.69
CA ILE A 106 6.13 -8.09 -2.93
C ILE A 106 6.45 -6.92 -3.85
N LEU A 107 5.89 -5.75 -3.55
CA LEU A 107 6.23 -4.48 -4.21
C LEU A 107 7.33 -3.78 -3.40
N HIS A 108 8.59 -3.98 -3.82
CA HIS A 108 9.76 -3.44 -3.13
C HIS A 108 10.95 -3.23 -4.05
N ASN A 109 11.21 -2.00 -4.46
CA ASN A 109 12.24 -1.62 -5.43
C ASN A 109 12.04 -2.22 -6.84
N ASN A 110 10.85 -2.66 -7.15
CA ASN A 110 10.40 -3.24 -8.42
C ASN A 110 9.13 -2.55 -8.88
N ALA A 111 8.57 -2.97 -10.00
CA ALA A 111 7.25 -2.56 -10.50
C ALA A 111 6.42 -3.79 -10.86
N CYS A 112 5.10 -3.68 -10.66
CA CYS A 112 4.12 -4.62 -11.19
C CYS A 112 3.60 -4.08 -12.53
N MET A 113 3.76 -4.86 -13.60
CA MET A 113 3.27 -4.48 -14.92
C MET A 113 1.86 -4.99 -15.13
N VAL A 114 0.92 -4.11 -15.48
CA VAL A 114 -0.48 -4.44 -15.76
C VAL A 114 -0.92 -3.68 -17.02
N GLY A 115 -1.00 -4.36 -18.15
CA GLY A 115 -1.24 -3.71 -19.44
C GLY A 115 -0.19 -2.62 -19.70
N ASP A 116 -0.65 -1.40 -19.95
CA ASP A 116 0.22 -0.24 -20.23
C ASP A 116 0.71 0.46 -18.95
N TYR A 117 0.31 -0.02 -17.78
CA TYR A 117 0.65 0.58 -16.49
C TYR A 117 1.79 -0.13 -15.78
N ALA A 118 2.63 0.66 -15.12
CA ALA A 118 3.59 0.23 -14.13
C ALA A 118 3.14 0.68 -12.73
N LEU A 119 2.78 -0.27 -11.88
CA LEU A 119 2.40 -0.03 -10.49
C LEU A 119 3.68 -0.02 -9.66
N CYS A 120 4.01 1.13 -9.10
CA CYS A 120 5.28 1.41 -8.44
C CYS A 120 5.05 1.95 -7.04
N GLY A 121 5.99 1.75 -6.11
CA GLY A 121 5.80 2.31 -4.79
C GLY A 121 6.90 2.05 -3.79
N THR A 122 6.76 2.71 -2.65
CA THR A 122 7.56 2.53 -1.44
C THR A 122 6.73 2.89 -0.23
N ARG A 123 7.24 2.57 0.98
CA ARG A 123 6.58 2.98 2.21
C ARG A 123 6.42 4.49 2.33
N GLY A 124 7.40 5.26 1.86
CA GLY A 124 7.51 6.68 2.18
C GLY A 124 7.97 6.90 3.63
N TRP A 125 7.95 8.17 4.06
CA TRP A 125 8.29 8.57 5.43
C TRP A 125 7.63 9.91 5.74
N PRO A 126 7.15 10.13 7.00
CA PRO A 126 6.76 11.48 7.41
C PRO A 126 7.98 12.39 7.36
N PHE A 127 7.80 13.58 6.77
CA PHE A 127 8.90 14.50 6.60
C PHE A 127 9.04 15.38 7.84
N ASP A 128 10.14 15.20 8.57
CA ASP A 128 10.62 16.12 9.61
C ASP A 128 12.07 16.51 9.28
N ASP A 129 12.27 17.69 8.75
CA ASP A 129 13.57 18.23 8.33
C ASP A 129 14.47 18.58 9.52
N THR A 130 13.92 18.67 10.72
CA THR A 130 14.67 18.99 11.94
C THR A 130 15.39 17.78 12.53
N ASN A 131 15.01 16.55 12.11
CA ASN A 131 15.57 15.30 12.62
C ASN A 131 16.52 14.65 11.61
N ALA A 132 17.82 14.64 11.92
CA ALA A 132 18.85 14.03 11.06
C ALA A 132 18.63 12.53 10.78
N GLN A 133 17.98 11.78 11.69
CA GLN A 133 17.64 10.38 11.46
C GLN A 133 16.52 10.25 10.42
N ASP A 134 15.53 11.13 10.49
CA ASP A 134 14.41 11.14 9.54
C ASP A 134 14.89 11.55 8.14
N ALA A 135 15.81 12.49 8.04
CA ALA A 135 16.44 12.84 6.77
C ALA A 135 17.13 11.64 6.09
N LYS A 136 17.83 10.80 6.86
CA LYS A 136 18.46 9.57 6.33
C LYS A 136 17.42 8.53 5.88
N ILE A 137 16.33 8.38 6.62
CA ILE A 137 15.26 7.46 6.26
C ILE A 137 14.54 7.99 5.00
N MET A 138 14.24 9.29 4.94
CA MET A 138 13.65 9.93 3.79
C MET A 138 14.50 9.74 2.52
N ALA A 139 15.82 9.99 2.60
CA ALA A 139 16.72 9.79 1.46
C ALA A 139 16.70 8.33 0.95
N ARG A 140 16.62 7.35 1.87
CA ARG A 140 16.51 5.94 1.52
C ARG A 140 15.16 5.61 0.88
N GLU A 141 14.05 6.13 1.40
CA GLU A 141 12.72 5.92 0.81
C GLU A 141 12.60 6.61 -0.56
N ALA A 142 13.19 7.79 -0.73
CA ALA A 142 13.31 8.48 -2.01
C ALA A 142 14.08 7.62 -3.04
N GLY A 143 15.21 7.04 -2.64
CA GLY A 143 15.97 6.12 -3.48
C GLY A 143 15.17 4.88 -3.88
N ARG A 144 14.42 4.30 -2.96
CA ARG A 144 13.53 3.15 -3.22
C ARG A 144 12.40 3.49 -4.18
N LEU A 145 11.75 4.66 -3.99
CA LEU A 145 10.71 5.12 -4.91
C LEU A 145 11.28 5.27 -6.33
N ARG A 146 12.44 5.92 -6.45
CA ARG A 146 13.12 6.09 -7.74
C ARG A 146 13.42 4.74 -8.41
N MET A 147 13.94 3.77 -7.67
CA MET A 147 14.20 2.42 -8.20
C MET A 147 12.93 1.75 -8.70
N SER A 148 11.85 1.82 -7.92
CA SER A 148 10.55 1.25 -8.29
C SER A 148 9.98 1.90 -9.55
N LEU A 149 10.00 3.22 -9.64
CA LEU A 149 9.52 3.96 -10.82
C LEU A 149 10.37 3.72 -12.07
N GLN A 150 11.69 3.59 -11.91
CA GLN A 150 12.61 3.25 -13.02
C GLN A 150 12.39 1.82 -13.52
N ALA A 151 12.06 0.88 -12.63
CA ALA A 151 11.72 -0.49 -13.00
C ALA A 151 10.48 -0.58 -13.92
N GLY A 152 9.60 0.43 -13.87
CA GLY A 152 8.44 0.57 -14.76
C GLY A 152 8.78 0.96 -16.20
N GLY A 153 10.06 1.29 -16.51
CA GLY A 153 10.50 1.65 -17.85
C GLY A 153 9.71 2.81 -18.46
N SER A 154 9.23 2.63 -19.70
CA SER A 154 8.44 3.63 -20.44
C SER A 154 6.92 3.55 -20.16
N ALA A 155 6.45 2.57 -19.39
CA ALA A 155 5.03 2.42 -19.09
C ALA A 155 4.47 3.62 -18.30
N GLN A 156 3.16 3.84 -18.39
CA GLN A 156 2.48 4.84 -17.58
C GLN A 156 2.53 4.44 -16.09
N LYS A 157 3.11 5.31 -15.27
CA LYS A 157 3.38 5.00 -13.86
C LYS A 157 2.23 5.43 -12.96
N ILE A 158 1.83 4.52 -12.06
CA ILE A 158 0.93 4.80 -10.94
C ILE A 158 1.73 4.55 -9.66
N ALA A 159 1.78 5.55 -8.78
CA ALA A 159 2.54 5.46 -7.54
C ALA A 159 1.67 5.07 -6.35
N PHE A 160 2.23 4.22 -5.48
CA PHE A 160 1.63 3.81 -4.23
C PHE A 160 2.60 4.07 -3.09
N LEU A 161 2.14 4.79 -2.07
CA LEU A 161 2.89 5.07 -0.86
C LEU A 161 2.08 4.62 0.35
N HIS A 162 2.74 4.28 1.46
CA HIS A 162 2.00 4.10 2.69
C HIS A 162 1.80 5.45 3.40
N TYR A 163 2.90 6.19 3.65
CA TYR A 163 2.79 7.53 4.22
C TYR A 163 2.31 8.55 3.18
N PRO A 164 1.46 9.53 3.57
CA PRO A 164 1.02 10.59 2.67
C PRO A 164 2.22 11.45 2.22
N PRO A 165 2.43 11.60 0.90
CA PRO A 165 3.49 12.47 0.39
C PRO A 165 3.13 13.95 0.44
N VAL A 166 1.83 14.27 0.54
CA VAL A 166 1.30 15.63 0.66
C VAL A 166 0.34 15.70 1.85
N TYR A 167 0.37 16.79 2.60
CA TYR A 167 -0.42 16.99 3.80
C TYR A 167 -0.75 18.48 3.96
N PRO A 168 -1.69 18.87 4.82
CA PRO A 168 -2.01 20.26 5.06
C PRO A 168 -0.78 21.06 5.48
N GLY A 169 -0.43 22.08 4.69
CA GLY A 169 0.72 22.96 4.96
C GLY A 169 2.08 22.47 4.46
N GLY A 170 2.18 21.30 3.80
CA GLY A 170 3.46 20.82 3.31
C GLY A 170 3.42 19.54 2.47
N CYS A 171 4.61 19.06 2.15
CA CYS A 171 4.81 17.80 1.45
C CYS A 171 6.16 17.17 1.81
N ALA A 172 6.31 15.89 1.57
CA ALA A 172 7.58 15.19 1.56
C ALA A 172 8.34 15.51 0.25
N GLN A 173 8.94 16.69 0.17
CA GLN A 173 9.53 17.24 -1.07
C GLN A 173 10.40 16.23 -1.83
N PRO A 174 11.31 15.45 -1.19
CA PRO A 174 12.14 14.49 -1.92
C PRO A 174 11.34 13.40 -2.64
N LEU A 175 10.16 13.02 -2.13
CA LEU A 175 9.27 12.05 -2.77
C LEU A 175 8.47 12.70 -3.90
N VAL A 176 7.95 13.91 -3.66
CA VAL A 176 7.17 14.66 -4.65
C VAL A 176 8.01 15.00 -5.86
N ASP A 177 9.26 15.43 -5.67
CA ASP A 177 10.20 15.71 -6.77
C ASP A 177 10.40 14.47 -7.66
N ILE A 178 10.58 13.30 -7.07
CA ILE A 178 10.74 12.04 -7.81
C ILE A 178 9.47 11.64 -8.57
N LEU A 179 8.29 11.85 -7.97
CA LEU A 179 7.02 11.61 -8.66
C LEU A 179 6.93 12.48 -9.93
N HIS A 180 7.28 13.76 -9.84
CA HIS A 180 7.31 14.66 -10.99
C HIS A 180 8.38 14.27 -12.02
N GLU A 181 9.62 14.06 -11.60
CA GLU A 181 10.72 13.64 -12.48
C GLU A 181 10.39 12.38 -13.29
N CYS A 182 9.63 11.45 -12.70
CA CYS A 182 9.22 10.21 -13.33
C CYS A 182 7.88 10.29 -14.09
N GLY A 183 7.24 11.45 -14.16
CA GLY A 183 5.99 11.69 -14.90
C GLY A 183 4.78 11.00 -14.28
N VAL A 184 4.76 10.82 -12.97
CA VAL A 184 3.62 10.23 -12.24
C VAL A 184 2.46 11.21 -12.22
N GLN A 185 1.26 10.75 -12.61
CA GLN A 185 0.04 11.56 -12.60
C GLN A 185 -0.96 11.11 -11.53
N GLN A 186 -0.75 9.93 -10.92
CA GLN A 186 -1.64 9.37 -9.91
C GLN A 186 -0.81 8.77 -8.77
N CYS A 187 -1.12 9.18 -7.54
CA CYS A 187 -0.48 8.69 -6.33
C CYS A 187 -1.53 8.33 -5.27
N TYR A 188 -1.51 7.09 -4.84
CA TYR A 188 -2.40 6.54 -3.83
C TYR A 188 -1.62 6.30 -2.55
N TYR A 189 -2.22 6.62 -1.39
CA TYR A 189 -1.52 6.48 -0.10
C TYR A 189 -2.47 6.06 1.03
N GLY A 190 -1.93 5.43 2.06
CA GLY A 190 -2.64 4.94 3.24
C GLY A 190 -2.37 5.74 4.51
N HIS A 191 -2.21 5.02 5.63
CA HIS A 191 -1.73 5.51 6.92
C HIS A 191 -2.71 6.35 7.75
N LEU A 192 -3.57 7.15 7.15
CA LEU A 192 -4.47 8.05 7.89
C LEU A 192 -5.80 7.34 8.18
N HIS A 193 -6.17 7.30 9.47
CA HIS A 193 -7.37 6.62 9.98
C HIS A 193 -8.26 7.53 10.80
N GLY A 194 -9.53 7.18 10.90
CA GLY A 194 -10.49 7.82 11.77
C GLY A 194 -10.52 9.34 11.57
N LYS A 195 -10.24 10.10 12.63
CA LYS A 195 -10.29 11.57 12.56
C LYS A 195 -9.21 12.18 11.66
N SER A 196 -8.06 11.52 11.46
CA SER A 196 -6.98 12.02 10.61
C SER A 196 -7.30 12.01 9.12
N ILE A 197 -8.28 11.22 8.69
CA ILE A 197 -8.79 11.20 7.31
C ILE A 197 -9.24 12.59 6.84
N ARG A 198 -9.75 13.42 7.76
CA ARG A 198 -10.19 14.80 7.43
C ARG A 198 -9.05 15.70 6.93
N GLY A 199 -7.81 15.38 7.28
CA GLY A 199 -6.62 16.07 6.81
C GLY A 199 -6.03 15.51 5.51
N ALA A 200 -6.60 14.44 4.97
CA ALA A 200 -6.08 13.81 3.76
C ALA A 200 -6.26 14.71 2.52
N ILE A 201 -5.21 14.85 1.74
CA ILE A 201 -5.25 15.55 0.46
C ILE A 201 -5.76 14.57 -0.62
N GLN A 202 -7.02 14.72 -1.01
CA GLN A 202 -7.70 13.86 -1.97
C GLN A 202 -8.13 14.67 -3.22
N ARG A 203 -7.16 15.30 -3.86
CA ARG A 203 -7.36 16.15 -5.04
C ARG A 203 -6.09 16.19 -5.88
N GLU A 204 -6.15 16.85 -7.00
CA GLU A 204 -4.95 17.17 -7.78
C GLU A 204 -4.15 18.30 -7.13
N VAL A 205 -2.85 18.10 -7.04
CA VAL A 205 -1.86 19.10 -6.63
C VAL A 205 -0.70 19.01 -7.62
N ASP A 206 -0.36 20.12 -8.25
CA ASP A 206 0.75 20.23 -9.20
C ASP A 206 0.77 19.12 -10.28
N GLY A 207 -0.40 18.80 -10.84
CA GLY A 207 -0.54 17.81 -11.91
C GLY A 207 -0.52 16.35 -11.46
N ILE A 208 -0.44 16.08 -10.16
CA ILE A 208 -0.55 14.73 -9.59
C ILE A 208 -1.87 14.62 -8.81
N ARG A 209 -2.68 13.63 -9.16
CA ARG A 209 -3.89 13.29 -8.41
C ARG A 209 -3.54 12.42 -7.22
N TYR A 210 -3.77 12.93 -6.02
CA TYR A 210 -3.59 12.22 -4.76
C TYR A 210 -4.90 11.67 -4.22
N LYS A 211 -4.86 10.46 -3.65
CA LYS A 211 -6.04 9.84 -3.02
C LYS A 211 -5.63 8.95 -1.85
N LEU A 212 -6.33 9.16 -0.72
CA LEU A 212 -6.25 8.25 0.44
C LEU A 212 -6.99 6.94 0.13
N VAL A 213 -6.36 5.82 0.50
CA VAL A 213 -6.89 4.47 0.28
C VAL A 213 -6.87 3.58 1.52
N SER A 214 -6.79 4.18 2.72
CA SER A 214 -6.96 3.44 3.97
C SER A 214 -8.32 2.74 4.02
N ALA A 215 -8.36 1.52 4.51
CA ALA A 215 -9.54 0.65 4.47
C ALA A 215 -10.78 1.28 5.11
N ASP A 216 -10.64 1.92 6.28
CA ASP A 216 -11.74 2.65 6.94
C ASP A 216 -12.19 3.88 6.14
N GLY A 217 -11.25 4.62 5.54
CA GLY A 217 -11.53 5.75 4.64
C GLY A 217 -12.26 5.35 3.36
N LEU A 218 -12.11 4.11 2.94
CA LEU A 218 -12.81 3.49 1.82
C LEU A 218 -14.05 2.68 2.25
N HIS A 219 -14.45 2.74 3.51
CA HIS A 219 -15.54 1.92 4.06
C HIS A 219 -15.35 0.41 3.78
N PHE A 220 -14.09 -0.06 3.83
CA PHE A 220 -13.65 -1.44 3.55
C PHE A 220 -14.02 -1.93 2.14
N CYS A 221 -14.04 -1.02 1.18
CA CYS A 221 -14.34 -1.30 -0.22
C CYS A 221 -13.10 -0.98 -1.08
N PRO A 222 -12.40 -1.97 -1.68
CA PRO A 222 -11.25 -1.71 -2.52
C PRO A 222 -11.57 -0.70 -3.63
N TYR A 223 -10.69 0.30 -3.80
CA TYR A 223 -10.89 1.36 -4.77
C TYR A 223 -10.42 0.92 -6.15
N LYS A 224 -11.30 1.00 -7.15
CA LYS A 224 -10.96 0.73 -8.55
C LYS A 224 -10.26 1.92 -9.18
N ILE A 225 -9.06 1.71 -9.71
CA ILE A 225 -8.25 2.75 -10.37
C ILE A 225 -8.60 2.84 -11.86
N CYS A 226 -8.59 1.71 -12.54
CA CYS A 226 -8.92 1.60 -13.98
C CYS A 226 -9.32 0.16 -14.35
N ASP A 227 -9.81 -0.01 -15.57
CA ASP A 227 -10.16 -1.28 -16.21
C ASP A 227 -8.96 -1.91 -16.90
#